data_d34d374b86229d7d5e1bf36c73754977
#
_entry.id   d34d374b86229d7d5e1bf36c73754977
#
_cell.length_a   1.000
_cell.length_b   1.000
_cell.length_c   1.000
_cell.angle_alpha   90.00
_cell.angle_beta   90.00
_cell.angle_gamma   90.00
#
_symmetry.space_group_name_H-M   'P 1'
#
loop_
_entity.id
_entity.type
_entity.pdbx_description
1 polymer ?
#
loop_
_entity_poly.entity_id
_entity_poly.type
_entity_poly.pdbx_seq_one_letter_code
_entity_poly.pdbx_strand_id
1 'polypeptide(L)'
;MIENKYASALDGLEIEDPVESFFDFCKERENIRISRENGEDFPWSKDEIFQNGRFLNVFREDDRVSKSIIKFAGNLNEEPSKLINAVFFARWCNRQEVLDTLTPDDLNNPENLKNKLESIDPWCNETAYPVEPVTWGGKQYSRIDAATKLFYEVQDSLLNILESSNKSVINATNNINKEFQMQNDFPIFMAVIDIAWFRPDIIPIESEVPTGIGAVAYLDRLQNHLGLSSHQEVGGKMIELQKTYWPEAKRGFNPIDIEYLACECRKYYSYINGTKVFEGKNKFIP
;
A
#
# COMPACT_ATOMS: atom_id res chain seq x y z
N MET A 1 8.99 -17.49 11.21
CA MET A 1 9.56 -16.37 10.42
C MET A 1 9.23 -16.65 8.96
N ILE A 2 8.53 -15.74 8.30
CA ILE A 2 8.32 -15.83 6.84
C ILE A 2 9.68 -15.59 6.20
N GLU A 3 10.18 -16.57 5.44
CA GLU A 3 11.43 -16.43 4.72
C GLU A 3 11.31 -15.26 3.73
N ASN A 4 12.27 -14.32 3.79
CA ASN A 4 12.24 -13.16 2.90
C ASN A 4 12.67 -13.61 1.48
N LYS A 5 11.70 -14.03 0.68
CA LYS A 5 11.90 -14.48 -0.72
C LYS A 5 12.51 -13.43 -1.65
N TYR A 6 12.67 -12.20 -1.18
CA TYR A 6 13.26 -11.10 -1.93
C TYR A 6 14.65 -10.70 -1.41
N ALA A 7 15.15 -11.33 -0.34
CA ALA A 7 16.43 -10.96 0.27
C ALA A 7 17.58 -10.99 -0.75
N SER A 8 17.61 -12.02 -1.60
CA SER A 8 18.63 -12.21 -2.65
C SER A 8 18.29 -11.53 -3.99
N ALA A 9 17.23 -10.76 -4.08
CA ALA A 9 16.76 -10.21 -5.37
C ALA A 9 17.76 -9.29 -6.05
N LEU A 10 18.65 -8.66 -5.27
CA LEU A 10 19.70 -7.74 -5.73
C LEU A 10 21.11 -8.28 -5.53
N ASP A 11 21.28 -9.56 -5.19
CA ASP A 11 22.60 -10.14 -4.97
C ASP A 11 23.43 -10.11 -6.25
N GLY A 12 24.71 -9.71 -6.10
CA GLY A 12 25.63 -9.59 -7.24
C GLY A 12 25.37 -8.39 -8.16
N LEU A 13 24.30 -7.62 -7.96
CA LEU A 13 24.04 -6.41 -8.72
C LEU A 13 24.71 -5.21 -8.03
N GLU A 14 25.53 -4.48 -8.76
CA GLU A 14 26.08 -3.19 -8.32
C GLU A 14 25.15 -2.06 -8.75
N ILE A 15 24.78 -1.19 -7.79
CA ILE A 15 24.05 0.06 -8.02
C ILE A 15 24.97 1.16 -7.52
N GLU A 16 25.56 1.93 -8.44
CA GLU A 16 26.60 2.92 -8.14
C GLU A 16 26.10 3.99 -7.18
N ASP A 17 24.98 4.61 -7.47
CA ASP A 17 24.28 5.54 -6.58
C ASP A 17 22.81 5.12 -6.41
N PRO A 18 22.49 4.41 -5.32
CA PRO A 18 21.11 3.98 -5.09
C PRO A 18 20.15 5.12 -4.75
N VAL A 19 20.65 6.29 -4.31
CA VAL A 19 19.80 7.47 -4.06
C VAL A 19 19.38 8.11 -5.38
N GLU A 20 20.33 8.41 -6.26
CA GLU A 20 20.04 8.94 -7.59
C GLU A 20 19.13 7.98 -8.37
N SER A 21 19.46 6.70 -8.37
CA SER A 21 18.69 5.63 -9.03
C SER A 21 17.23 5.55 -8.52
N PHE A 22 17.01 5.76 -7.22
CA PHE A 22 15.67 5.82 -6.64
C PHE A 22 14.85 6.98 -7.21
N PHE A 23 15.44 8.18 -7.24
CA PHE A 23 14.73 9.35 -7.74
C PHE A 23 14.54 9.31 -9.26
N ASP A 24 15.47 8.75 -10.02
CA ASP A 24 15.33 8.57 -11.46
C ASP A 24 14.21 7.58 -11.79
N PHE A 25 14.11 6.46 -11.05
CA PHE A 25 12.97 5.56 -11.13
C PHE A 25 11.66 6.31 -10.86
N CYS A 26 11.60 7.12 -9.82
CA CYS A 26 10.39 7.88 -9.46
C CYS A 26 9.98 8.88 -10.54
N LYS A 27 10.92 9.66 -11.07
CA LYS A 27 10.69 10.63 -12.14
C LYS A 27 10.19 9.95 -13.40
N GLU A 28 10.86 8.90 -13.85
CA GLU A 28 10.46 8.17 -15.06
C GLU A 28 9.07 7.54 -14.88
N ARG A 29 8.80 6.93 -13.72
CA ARG A 29 7.48 6.34 -13.46
C ARG A 29 6.36 7.38 -13.39
N GLU A 30 6.63 8.56 -12.87
CA GLU A 30 5.66 9.67 -12.85
C GLU A 30 5.44 10.23 -14.26
N ASN A 31 6.48 10.41 -15.06
CA ASN A 31 6.37 10.81 -16.46
C ASN A 31 5.47 9.85 -17.25
N ILE A 32 5.64 8.54 -17.06
CA ILE A 32 4.78 7.50 -17.67
C ILE A 32 3.31 7.71 -17.27
N ARG A 33 3.03 8.02 -15.99
CA ARG A 33 1.66 8.28 -15.54
C ARG A 33 1.07 9.51 -16.24
N ILE A 34 1.84 10.60 -16.28
CA ILE A 34 1.44 11.87 -16.91
C ILE A 34 1.17 11.66 -18.40
N SER A 35 2.09 11.02 -19.13
CA SER A 35 1.92 10.72 -20.56
C SER A 35 0.64 9.91 -20.85
N ARG A 36 0.35 8.91 -20.00
CA ARG A 36 -0.90 8.14 -20.10
C ARG A 36 -2.15 8.99 -19.86
N GLU A 37 -2.14 9.84 -18.83
CA GLU A 37 -3.27 10.71 -18.50
C GLU A 37 -3.49 11.78 -19.57
N ASN A 38 -2.43 12.21 -20.25
CA ASN A 38 -2.49 13.12 -21.40
C ASN A 38 -2.96 12.44 -22.71
N GLY A 39 -3.10 11.11 -22.71
CA GLY A 39 -3.52 10.36 -23.90
C GLY A 39 -2.42 10.22 -24.96
N GLU A 40 -1.15 10.30 -24.57
CA GLU A 40 -0.03 10.09 -25.48
C GLU A 40 0.04 8.62 -25.92
N ASP A 41 0.55 8.38 -27.11
CA ASP A 41 0.72 7.04 -27.66
C ASP A 41 1.81 6.25 -26.91
N PHE A 42 1.59 4.95 -26.72
CA PHE A 42 2.60 4.02 -26.23
C PHE A 42 3.73 3.82 -27.26
N PRO A 43 5.01 3.70 -26.86
CA PRO A 43 5.51 3.58 -25.49
C PRO A 43 5.75 4.94 -24.80
N TRP A 44 5.43 5.03 -23.50
CA TRP A 44 5.60 6.25 -22.68
C TRP A 44 6.99 6.37 -22.04
N SER A 45 7.86 5.39 -22.25
CA SER A 45 9.26 5.35 -21.80
C SER A 45 10.12 4.73 -22.89
N LYS A 46 11.40 5.09 -22.90
CA LYS A 46 12.43 4.41 -23.75
C LYS A 46 13.00 3.18 -23.06
N ASP A 47 12.82 3.05 -21.75
CA ASP A 47 13.30 1.93 -20.96
C ASP A 47 12.37 0.71 -21.14
N GLU A 48 12.93 -0.40 -21.66
CA GLU A 48 12.21 -1.63 -21.91
C GLU A 48 11.60 -2.26 -20.64
N ILE A 49 12.20 -2.03 -19.46
CA ILE A 49 11.69 -2.53 -18.20
C ILE A 49 10.38 -1.81 -17.85
N PHE A 50 10.33 -0.50 -18.03
CA PHE A 50 9.10 0.27 -17.84
C PHE A 50 8.03 -0.02 -18.90
N GLN A 51 8.43 -0.33 -20.14
CA GLN A 51 7.49 -0.72 -21.20
C GLN A 51 6.82 -2.06 -20.92
N ASN A 52 7.54 -3.02 -20.36
CA ASN A 52 7.09 -4.40 -20.19
C ASN A 52 6.73 -4.75 -18.73
N GLY A 53 7.32 -4.06 -17.76
CA GLY A 53 7.10 -4.28 -16.34
C GLY A 53 5.89 -3.54 -15.80
N ARG A 54 5.22 -4.13 -14.82
CA ARG A 54 4.06 -3.53 -14.15
C ARG A 54 4.50 -2.90 -12.84
N PHE A 55 4.43 -1.57 -12.74
CA PHE A 55 4.82 -0.80 -11.57
C PHE A 55 3.65 0.02 -11.02
N LEU A 56 3.63 0.22 -9.70
CA LEU A 56 2.70 1.14 -9.03
C LEU A 56 3.01 2.60 -9.42
N ASN A 57 2.06 3.50 -9.21
CA ASN A 57 2.30 4.93 -9.37
C ASN A 57 3.17 5.45 -8.22
N VAL A 58 3.90 6.55 -8.46
CA VAL A 58 4.81 7.13 -7.48
C VAL A 58 4.06 7.65 -6.26
N PHE A 59 2.93 8.29 -6.47
CA PHE A 59 2.09 8.80 -5.40
C PHE A 59 0.90 7.85 -5.20
N ARG A 60 0.75 7.40 -3.95
CA ARG A 60 -0.23 6.38 -3.58
C ARG A 60 -1.66 6.77 -3.98
N GLU A 61 -2.02 8.03 -3.85
CA GLU A 61 -3.35 8.54 -4.22
C GLU A 61 -3.65 8.46 -5.74
N ASP A 62 -2.62 8.25 -6.56
CA ASP A 62 -2.80 8.08 -8.02
C ASP A 62 -3.10 6.64 -8.43
N ASP A 63 -2.90 5.68 -7.53
CA ASP A 63 -3.23 4.30 -7.81
C ASP A 63 -4.75 4.08 -7.91
N ARG A 64 -5.14 3.24 -8.87
CA ARG A 64 -6.53 2.97 -9.21
C ARG A 64 -7.38 2.58 -8.00
N VAL A 65 -6.90 1.64 -7.19
CA VAL A 65 -7.63 1.18 -6.00
C VAL A 65 -7.66 2.26 -4.93
N SER A 66 -6.56 3.00 -4.72
CA SER A 66 -6.54 4.11 -3.77
C SER A 66 -7.51 5.23 -4.18
N LYS A 67 -7.59 5.59 -5.46
CA LYS A 67 -8.62 6.52 -5.97
C LYS A 67 -10.04 6.05 -5.64
N SER A 68 -10.32 4.76 -5.79
CA SER A 68 -11.63 4.18 -5.45
C SER A 68 -11.92 4.20 -3.96
N ILE A 69 -10.92 3.93 -3.11
CA ILE A 69 -11.05 4.03 -1.65
C ILE A 69 -11.31 5.48 -1.23
N ILE A 70 -10.55 6.43 -1.78
CA ILE A 70 -10.75 7.86 -1.51
C ILE A 70 -12.17 8.29 -1.88
N LYS A 71 -12.66 7.88 -3.05
CA LYS A 71 -14.03 8.17 -3.49
C LYS A 71 -15.08 7.51 -2.60
N PHE A 72 -14.86 6.24 -2.22
CA PHE A 72 -15.81 5.45 -1.43
C PHE A 72 -15.93 5.97 0.02
N ALA A 73 -14.81 6.25 0.69
CA ALA A 73 -14.78 6.59 2.11
C ALA A 73 -14.72 8.10 2.40
N GLY A 74 -14.36 8.93 1.41
CA GLY A 74 -14.02 10.35 1.63
C GLY A 74 -15.11 11.22 2.23
N ASN A 75 -16.38 10.87 2.05
CA ASN A 75 -17.51 11.61 2.64
C ASN A 75 -17.76 11.28 4.13
N LEU A 76 -17.02 10.31 4.69
CA LEU A 76 -17.19 9.86 6.08
C LEU A 76 -16.22 10.50 7.07
N ASN A 77 -15.45 11.52 6.67
CA ASN A 77 -14.44 12.15 7.52
C ASN A 77 -14.98 12.67 8.87
N GLU A 78 -16.23 13.11 8.92
CA GLU A 78 -16.87 13.58 10.14
C GLU A 78 -17.47 12.45 11.01
N GLU A 79 -17.43 11.20 10.53
CA GLU A 79 -17.95 10.02 11.19
C GLU A 79 -16.86 8.96 11.35
N PRO A 80 -15.88 9.14 12.29
CA PRO A 80 -14.65 8.37 12.31
C PRO A 80 -14.84 6.85 12.40
N SER A 81 -15.80 6.36 13.19
CA SER A 81 -16.09 4.93 13.27
C SER A 81 -16.56 4.35 11.94
N LYS A 82 -17.48 5.04 11.26
CA LYS A 82 -17.95 4.61 9.93
C LYS A 82 -16.84 4.69 8.87
N LEU A 83 -16.00 5.72 8.95
CA LEU A 83 -14.80 5.83 8.08
C LEU A 83 -13.89 4.60 8.25
N ILE A 84 -13.62 4.21 9.50
CA ILE A 84 -12.79 3.04 9.80
C ILE A 84 -13.39 1.77 9.22
N ASN A 85 -14.70 1.53 9.43
CA ASN A 85 -15.41 0.42 8.81
C ASN A 85 -15.25 0.43 7.28
N ALA A 86 -15.49 1.59 6.65
CA ALA A 86 -15.40 1.73 5.19
C ALA A 86 -13.98 1.48 4.65
N VAL A 87 -12.95 1.96 5.33
CA VAL A 87 -11.55 1.77 4.94
C VAL A 87 -11.13 0.30 5.10
N PHE A 88 -11.45 -0.34 6.22
CA PHE A 88 -11.16 -1.76 6.42
C PHE A 88 -11.90 -2.62 5.40
N PHE A 89 -13.20 -2.38 5.17
CA PHE A 89 -13.96 -3.04 4.11
C PHE A 89 -13.27 -2.89 2.76
N ALA A 90 -12.95 -1.65 2.37
CA ALA A 90 -12.34 -1.36 1.07
C ALA A 90 -10.99 -2.05 0.88
N ARG A 91 -10.17 -2.17 1.95
CA ARG A 91 -8.91 -2.92 1.91
C ARG A 91 -9.10 -4.43 1.89
N TRP A 92 -10.13 -4.97 2.54
CA TRP A 92 -10.46 -6.40 2.43
C TRP A 92 -11.01 -6.77 1.05
N CYS A 93 -11.77 -5.88 0.43
CA CYS A 93 -12.20 -6.01 -0.97
C CYS A 93 -11.02 -5.82 -1.94
N ASN A 94 -10.34 -4.69 -1.86
CA ASN A 94 -9.20 -4.24 -2.69
C ASN A 94 -9.44 -4.40 -4.22
N ARG A 95 -10.68 -4.14 -4.67
CA ARG A 95 -11.09 -4.17 -6.07
C ARG A 95 -11.93 -2.95 -6.43
N GLN A 96 -11.44 -2.16 -7.39
CA GLN A 96 -12.13 -0.97 -7.87
C GLN A 96 -13.54 -1.31 -8.38
N GLU A 97 -13.66 -2.34 -9.22
CA GLU A 97 -14.90 -2.71 -9.90
C GLU A 97 -16.02 -3.01 -8.89
N VAL A 98 -15.69 -3.52 -7.72
CA VAL A 98 -16.63 -3.79 -6.64
C VAL A 98 -16.94 -2.53 -5.85
N LEU A 99 -15.92 -1.76 -5.46
CA LEU A 99 -16.10 -0.50 -4.72
C LEU A 99 -16.95 0.51 -5.50
N ASP A 100 -16.81 0.56 -6.84
CA ASP A 100 -17.58 1.46 -7.69
C ASP A 100 -19.09 1.09 -7.78
N THR A 101 -19.48 -0.13 -7.37
CA THR A 101 -20.90 -0.58 -7.33
C THR A 101 -21.55 -0.40 -5.97
N LEU A 102 -20.78 0.00 -4.95
CA LEU A 102 -21.23 0.13 -3.58
C LEU A 102 -21.18 1.58 -3.10
N THR A 103 -21.95 1.84 -2.07
CA THR A 103 -21.89 3.09 -1.30
C THR A 103 -21.56 2.79 0.15
N PRO A 104 -21.07 3.75 0.95
CA PRO A 104 -20.86 3.55 2.38
C PRO A 104 -22.14 3.11 3.14
N ASP A 105 -23.31 3.49 2.66
CA ASP A 105 -24.60 3.09 3.28
C ASP A 105 -24.85 1.58 3.16
N ASP A 106 -24.31 0.90 2.16
CA ASP A 106 -24.41 -0.55 2.04
C ASP A 106 -23.76 -1.26 3.25
N LEU A 107 -22.77 -0.64 3.89
CA LEU A 107 -22.09 -1.18 5.07
C LEU A 107 -22.98 -1.20 6.34
N ASN A 108 -24.06 -0.46 6.34
CA ASN A 108 -25.00 -0.41 7.47
C ASN A 108 -25.91 -1.66 7.54
N ASN A 109 -25.89 -2.52 6.51
CA ASN A 109 -26.67 -3.75 6.48
C ASN A 109 -25.80 -4.95 6.12
N PRO A 110 -25.13 -5.59 7.11
CA PRO A 110 -24.20 -6.70 6.91
C PRO A 110 -24.74 -7.86 6.06
N GLU A 111 -26.00 -8.29 6.27
CA GLU A 111 -26.59 -9.41 5.53
C GLU A 111 -26.81 -9.08 4.05
N ASN A 112 -27.36 -7.89 3.80
CA ASN A 112 -27.60 -7.44 2.43
C ASN A 112 -26.28 -7.23 1.69
N LEU A 113 -25.28 -6.66 2.35
CA LEU A 113 -23.93 -6.49 1.79
C LEU A 113 -23.30 -7.85 1.46
N LYS A 114 -23.39 -8.83 2.37
CA LYS A 114 -22.89 -10.18 2.12
C LYS A 114 -23.53 -10.81 0.88
N ASN A 115 -24.85 -10.77 0.77
CA ASN A 115 -25.56 -11.29 -0.39
C ASN A 115 -25.15 -10.60 -1.70
N LYS A 116 -24.96 -9.28 -1.67
CA LYS A 116 -24.43 -8.53 -2.82
C LYS A 116 -23.04 -9.05 -3.23
N LEU A 117 -22.12 -9.18 -2.26
CA LEU A 117 -20.75 -9.62 -2.54
C LEU A 117 -20.69 -11.06 -3.04
N GLU A 118 -21.49 -11.98 -2.47
CA GLU A 118 -21.56 -13.37 -2.91
C GLU A 118 -22.09 -13.53 -4.35
N SER A 119 -22.81 -12.52 -4.86
CA SER A 119 -23.23 -12.48 -6.27
C SER A 119 -22.15 -11.99 -7.24
N ILE A 120 -21.00 -11.49 -6.73
CA ILE A 120 -19.89 -10.96 -7.53
C ILE A 120 -18.69 -11.91 -7.42
N ASP A 121 -18.27 -12.51 -8.53
CA ASP A 121 -17.11 -13.42 -8.56
C ASP A 121 -16.02 -12.89 -9.50
N PRO A 122 -14.80 -12.65 -8.97
CA PRO A 122 -14.45 -12.53 -7.56
C PRO A 122 -14.83 -11.15 -6.96
N TRP A 123 -15.33 -11.15 -5.73
CA TRP A 123 -15.65 -9.90 -5.03
C TRP A 123 -14.42 -9.19 -4.43
N CYS A 124 -13.29 -9.89 -4.31
CA CYS A 124 -12.06 -9.38 -3.71
C CYS A 124 -10.82 -9.74 -4.52
N ASN A 125 -9.72 -9.05 -4.25
CA ASN A 125 -8.42 -9.33 -4.85
C ASN A 125 -7.71 -10.43 -4.06
N GLU A 126 -7.75 -11.67 -4.55
CA GLU A 126 -7.16 -12.83 -3.87
C GLU A 126 -5.68 -13.03 -4.22
N THR A 127 -5.26 -12.61 -5.41
CA THR A 127 -3.93 -12.95 -5.93
C THR A 127 -2.84 -11.95 -5.54
N ALA A 128 -3.13 -10.66 -5.68
CA ALA A 128 -2.16 -9.60 -5.36
C ALA A 128 -2.33 -9.08 -3.92
N TYR A 129 -3.45 -9.39 -3.29
CA TYR A 129 -3.80 -8.92 -1.94
C TYR A 129 -4.49 -10.04 -1.14
N PRO A 130 -3.77 -11.12 -0.80
CA PRO A 130 -4.33 -12.20 0.01
C PRO A 130 -4.62 -11.72 1.42
N VAL A 131 -5.78 -12.09 1.94
CA VAL A 131 -6.20 -11.79 3.32
C VAL A 131 -6.60 -13.09 4.01
N GLU A 132 -5.99 -13.33 5.15
CA GLU A 132 -6.28 -14.48 6.01
C GLU A 132 -7.59 -14.29 6.78
N PRO A 133 -8.18 -15.38 7.34
CA PRO A 133 -9.25 -15.24 8.32
C PRO A 133 -8.82 -14.38 9.52
N VAL A 134 -9.74 -13.60 10.03
CA VAL A 134 -9.52 -12.68 11.16
C VAL A 134 -10.10 -13.30 12.42
N THR A 135 -9.37 -13.24 13.54
CA THR A 135 -9.90 -13.58 14.86
C THR A 135 -10.35 -12.29 15.57
N TRP A 136 -11.44 -12.36 16.34
CA TRP A 136 -11.86 -11.30 17.26
C TRP A 136 -12.66 -11.91 18.42
N GLY A 137 -12.28 -11.57 19.64
CA GLY A 137 -12.93 -12.11 20.85
C GLY A 137 -12.93 -13.64 20.90
N GLY A 138 -11.89 -14.30 20.37
CA GLY A 138 -11.76 -15.75 20.31
C GLY A 138 -12.58 -16.41 19.20
N LYS A 139 -13.31 -15.67 18.38
CA LYS A 139 -14.06 -16.19 17.22
C LYS A 139 -13.34 -15.87 15.93
N GLN A 140 -13.25 -16.84 15.02
CA GLN A 140 -12.68 -16.66 13.69
C GLN A 140 -13.75 -16.25 12.68
N TYR A 141 -13.39 -15.29 11.81
CA TYR A 141 -14.21 -14.78 10.73
C TYR A 141 -13.52 -15.04 9.40
N SER A 142 -14.26 -15.54 8.42
CA SER A 142 -13.78 -15.59 7.03
C SER A 142 -13.53 -14.19 6.49
N ARG A 143 -12.81 -14.07 5.36
CA ARG A 143 -12.59 -12.77 4.72
C ARG A 143 -13.89 -11.98 4.47
N ILE A 144 -14.92 -12.66 3.96
CA ILE A 144 -16.20 -12.03 3.66
C ILE A 144 -16.97 -11.68 4.95
N ASP A 145 -16.96 -12.55 5.96
CA ASP A 145 -17.62 -12.26 7.23
C ASP A 145 -16.92 -11.12 8.00
N ALA A 146 -15.60 -11.03 7.89
CA ALA A 146 -14.86 -9.90 8.44
C ALA A 146 -15.25 -8.59 7.74
N ALA A 147 -15.25 -8.59 6.41
CA ALA A 147 -15.57 -7.41 5.61
C ALA A 147 -17.03 -6.94 5.80
N THR A 148 -17.99 -7.86 5.87
CA THR A 148 -19.42 -7.49 5.90
C THR A 148 -19.97 -7.30 7.30
N LYS A 149 -19.46 -8.04 8.29
CA LYS A 149 -20.05 -8.07 9.64
C LYS A 149 -19.11 -7.56 10.72
N LEU A 150 -17.90 -8.16 10.80
CA LEU A 150 -16.98 -7.86 11.91
C LEU A 150 -16.65 -6.38 11.99
N PHE A 151 -16.19 -5.76 10.89
CA PHE A 151 -15.74 -4.37 10.92
C PHE A 151 -16.87 -3.39 11.29
N TYR A 152 -18.10 -3.68 10.86
CA TYR A 152 -19.28 -2.93 11.31
C TYR A 152 -19.52 -3.06 12.82
N GLU A 153 -19.42 -4.28 13.38
CA GLU A 153 -19.64 -4.55 14.80
C GLU A 153 -18.54 -3.95 15.70
N VAL A 154 -17.30 -3.86 15.22
CA VAL A 154 -16.12 -3.46 16.03
C VAL A 154 -15.54 -2.10 15.66
N GLN A 155 -16.19 -1.32 14.81
CA GLN A 155 -15.68 -0.03 14.31
C GLN A 155 -15.27 0.94 15.43
N ASP A 156 -16.07 1.02 16.51
CA ASP A 156 -15.72 1.87 17.67
C ASP A 156 -14.52 1.32 18.45
N SER A 157 -14.40 -0.01 18.55
CA SER A 157 -13.25 -0.64 19.18
C SER A 157 -11.97 -0.40 18.37
N LEU A 158 -12.05 -0.48 17.04
CA LEU A 158 -10.93 -0.16 16.15
C LEU A 158 -10.53 1.31 16.26
N LEU A 159 -11.50 2.23 16.35
CA LEU A 159 -11.23 3.65 16.58
C LEU A 159 -10.46 3.84 17.91
N ASN A 160 -10.93 3.25 19.00
CA ASN A 160 -10.24 3.32 20.29
C ASN A 160 -8.80 2.77 20.24
N ILE A 161 -8.56 1.68 19.50
CA ILE A 161 -7.20 1.15 19.29
C ILE A 161 -6.33 2.15 18.54
N LEU A 162 -6.86 2.75 17.46
CA LEU A 162 -6.13 3.75 16.68
C LEU A 162 -5.76 4.97 17.52
N GLU A 163 -6.73 5.55 18.26
CA GLU A 163 -6.51 6.70 19.11
C GLU A 163 -5.51 6.43 20.26
N SER A 164 -5.51 5.20 20.79
CA SER A 164 -4.57 4.78 21.85
C SER A 164 -3.19 4.37 21.34
N SER A 165 -2.95 4.37 20.03
CA SER A 165 -1.69 3.89 19.41
C SER A 165 -0.58 4.95 19.36
N ASN A 166 -0.65 5.99 20.21
CA ASN A 166 0.36 7.05 20.32
C ASN A 166 0.70 7.73 18.98
N LYS A 167 -0.29 7.91 18.12
CA LYS A 167 -0.14 8.51 16.79
C LYS A 167 0.88 7.78 15.89
N SER A 168 1.04 6.47 16.08
CA SER A 168 2.03 5.65 15.38
C SER A 168 1.35 4.62 14.49
N VAL A 169 1.69 4.62 13.20
CA VAL A 169 1.26 3.60 12.22
C VAL A 169 1.73 2.21 12.68
N ILE A 170 2.97 2.10 13.14
CA ILE A 170 3.54 0.82 13.60
C ILE A 170 2.75 0.28 14.79
N ASN A 171 2.52 1.12 15.82
CA ASN A 171 1.77 0.70 17.00
C ASN A 171 0.32 0.35 16.66
N ALA A 172 -0.35 1.15 15.81
CA ALA A 172 -1.72 0.90 15.40
C ALA A 172 -1.84 -0.45 14.67
N THR A 173 -0.94 -0.71 13.70
CA THR A 173 -0.90 -1.98 12.98
C THR A 173 -0.69 -3.16 13.94
N ASN A 174 0.29 -3.07 14.84
CA ASN A 174 0.59 -4.12 15.80
C ASN A 174 -0.56 -4.36 16.79
N ASN A 175 -1.16 -3.28 17.32
CA ASN A 175 -2.27 -3.38 18.28
C ASN A 175 -3.51 -4.01 17.64
N ILE A 176 -3.86 -3.62 16.41
CA ILE A 176 -4.97 -4.24 15.68
C ILE A 176 -4.64 -5.70 15.35
N ASN A 177 -3.40 -6.00 14.91
CA ASN A 177 -3.01 -7.37 14.58
C ASN A 177 -2.96 -8.29 15.81
N LYS A 178 -2.71 -7.76 17.00
CA LYS A 178 -2.81 -8.52 18.24
C LYS A 178 -4.22 -9.07 18.48
N GLU A 179 -5.25 -8.29 18.13
CA GLU A 179 -6.64 -8.73 18.20
C GLU A 179 -7.01 -9.66 17.03
N PHE A 180 -6.60 -9.30 15.81
CA PHE A 180 -6.92 -10.03 14.57
C PHE A 180 -6.17 -11.34 14.40
N GLN A 181 -5.00 -11.48 15.03
CA GLN A 181 -4.15 -12.69 15.05
C GLN A 181 -3.78 -13.19 13.63
N MET A 182 -3.55 -12.29 12.70
CA MET A 182 -3.12 -12.63 11.34
C MET A 182 -1.61 -12.82 11.30
N GLN A 183 -1.13 -13.77 10.45
CA GLN A 183 0.31 -13.92 10.19
C GLN A 183 0.83 -12.84 9.24
N ASN A 184 -0.03 -12.41 8.31
CA ASN A 184 0.25 -11.32 7.37
C ASN A 184 -0.55 -10.09 7.77
N ASP A 185 0.11 -9.12 8.42
CA ASP A 185 -0.47 -7.86 8.88
C ASP A 185 -0.55 -6.77 7.79
N PHE A 186 -0.04 -7.04 6.59
CA PHE A 186 -0.02 -6.08 5.49
C PHE A 186 -1.40 -5.48 5.16
N PRO A 187 -2.53 -6.23 5.16
CA PRO A 187 -3.85 -5.63 4.96
C PRO A 187 -4.24 -4.62 6.04
N ILE A 188 -3.87 -4.89 7.30
CA ILE A 188 -4.08 -3.96 8.44
C ILE A 188 -3.24 -2.72 8.24
N PHE A 189 -1.94 -2.89 7.96
CA PHE A 189 -1.02 -1.79 7.68
C PHE A 189 -1.55 -0.87 6.59
N MET A 190 -2.05 -1.43 5.49
CA MET A 190 -2.62 -0.65 4.40
C MET A 190 -3.91 0.10 4.80
N ALA A 191 -4.76 -0.49 5.63
CA ALA A 191 -5.94 0.19 6.17
C ALA A 191 -5.56 1.33 7.12
N VAL A 192 -4.56 1.13 8.00
CA VAL A 192 -4.05 2.16 8.91
C VAL A 192 -3.46 3.34 8.14
N ILE A 193 -2.73 3.10 7.05
CA ILE A 193 -2.21 4.16 6.17
C ILE A 193 -3.35 4.96 5.52
N ASP A 194 -4.42 4.30 5.07
CA ASP A 194 -5.54 5.04 4.49
C ASP A 194 -6.26 5.88 5.56
N ILE A 195 -6.39 5.36 6.79
CA ILE A 195 -6.94 6.13 7.91
C ILE A 195 -6.04 7.33 8.21
N ALA A 196 -4.72 7.17 8.25
CA ALA A 196 -3.79 8.28 8.45
C ALA A 196 -3.92 9.35 7.34
N TRP A 197 -4.25 8.93 6.12
CA TRP A 197 -4.52 9.84 5.02
C TRP A 197 -5.80 10.66 5.22
N PHE A 198 -6.88 10.04 5.70
CA PHE A 198 -8.16 10.72 5.94
C PHE A 198 -8.20 11.48 7.26
N ARG A 199 -7.55 10.95 8.29
CA ARG A 199 -7.60 11.44 9.68
C ARG A 199 -6.19 11.55 10.27
N PRO A 200 -5.39 12.52 9.76
CA PRO A 200 -4.03 12.77 10.29
C PRO A 200 -4.03 13.27 11.74
N ASP A 201 -5.17 13.68 12.25
CA ASP A 201 -5.38 14.01 13.68
C ASP A 201 -5.36 12.76 14.58
N ILE A 202 -5.81 11.60 14.08
CA ILE A 202 -5.75 10.31 14.78
C ILE A 202 -4.35 9.71 14.63
N ILE A 203 -3.88 9.54 13.39
CA ILE A 203 -2.53 9.05 13.08
C ILE A 203 -1.94 9.93 11.98
N PRO A 204 -0.84 10.66 12.23
CA PRO A 204 -0.20 11.49 11.21
C PRO A 204 0.33 10.63 10.06
N ILE A 205 0.15 11.10 8.83
CA ILE A 205 0.67 10.42 7.63
C ILE A 205 2.20 10.42 7.58
N GLU A 206 2.83 11.34 8.31
CA GLU A 206 4.28 11.45 8.50
C GLU A 206 4.83 10.43 9.52
N SER A 207 3.96 9.64 10.15
CA SER A 207 4.40 8.60 11.07
C SER A 207 5.29 7.57 10.38
N GLU A 208 6.31 7.10 11.10
CA GLU A 208 7.12 5.97 10.65
C GLU A 208 6.25 4.74 10.33
N VAL A 209 6.67 3.99 9.33
CA VAL A 209 5.96 2.81 8.84
C VAL A 209 6.82 1.54 9.00
N PRO A 210 6.20 0.36 9.16
CA PRO A 210 6.94 -0.89 9.15
C PRO A 210 7.57 -1.14 7.77
N THR A 211 8.71 -1.81 7.75
CA THR A 211 9.35 -2.21 6.49
C THR A 211 8.77 -3.53 6.01
N GLY A 212 8.09 -3.50 4.87
CA GLY A 212 7.62 -4.71 4.20
C GLY A 212 8.76 -5.51 3.56
N ILE A 213 8.60 -6.83 3.51
CA ILE A 213 9.62 -7.76 2.98
C ILE A 213 10.07 -7.42 1.54
N GLY A 214 9.22 -6.77 0.77
CA GLY A 214 9.52 -6.34 -0.60
C GLY A 214 10.47 -5.15 -0.69
N ALA A 215 10.53 -4.31 0.33
CA ALA A 215 11.34 -3.10 0.35
C ALA A 215 12.76 -3.32 0.92
N VAL A 216 12.93 -4.32 1.80
CA VAL A 216 14.15 -4.58 2.58
C VAL A 216 15.41 -4.51 1.71
N ALA A 217 15.48 -5.27 0.62
CA ALA A 217 16.71 -5.38 -0.16
C ALA A 217 17.16 -4.04 -0.79
N TYR A 218 16.24 -3.16 -1.14
CA TYR A 218 16.61 -1.84 -1.67
C TYR A 218 16.88 -0.84 -0.54
N LEU A 219 16.13 -0.90 0.54
CA LEU A 219 16.38 -0.09 1.74
C LEU A 219 17.75 -0.42 2.36
N ASP A 220 18.18 -1.68 2.37
CA ASP A 220 19.52 -2.08 2.79
C ASP A 220 20.61 -1.42 1.93
N ARG A 221 20.40 -1.31 0.60
CA ARG A 221 21.32 -0.60 -0.30
C ARG A 221 21.41 0.90 0.04
N LEU A 222 20.25 1.54 0.24
CA LEU A 222 20.19 2.94 0.64
C LEU A 222 20.84 3.14 2.02
N GLN A 223 20.54 2.28 2.99
CA GLN A 223 21.08 2.33 4.34
C GLN A 223 22.62 2.26 4.34
N ASN A 224 23.18 1.31 3.62
CA ASN A 224 24.63 1.14 3.50
C ASN A 224 25.28 2.33 2.79
N HIS A 225 24.69 2.83 1.69
CA HIS A 225 25.21 3.96 0.92
C HIS A 225 25.21 5.25 1.76
N LEU A 226 24.14 5.48 2.53
CA LEU A 226 23.97 6.69 3.37
C LEU A 226 24.66 6.57 4.74
N GLY A 227 25.17 5.37 5.13
CA GLY A 227 25.80 5.15 6.43
C GLY A 227 24.82 5.28 7.62
N LEU A 228 23.54 4.90 7.42
CA LEU A 228 22.49 5.02 8.42
C LEU A 228 22.29 3.71 9.19
N SER A 229 21.61 3.76 10.33
CA SER A 229 21.49 2.62 11.26
C SER A 229 20.15 1.86 11.15
N SER A 230 19.15 2.46 10.49
CA SER A 230 17.80 1.86 10.35
C SER A 230 17.11 2.28 9.06
N HIS A 231 16.10 1.47 8.63
CA HIS A 231 15.25 1.80 7.48
C HIS A 231 14.38 3.05 7.76
N GLN A 232 14.02 3.33 9.01
CA GLN A 232 13.29 4.53 9.40
C GLN A 232 14.13 5.79 9.17
N GLU A 233 15.42 5.75 9.57
CA GLU A 233 16.36 6.82 9.26
C GLU A 233 16.56 7.01 7.75
N VAL A 234 16.62 5.93 6.98
CA VAL A 234 16.64 5.98 5.51
C VAL A 234 15.39 6.69 5.00
N GLY A 235 14.20 6.32 5.47
CA GLY A 235 12.94 6.96 5.10
C GLY A 235 12.98 8.48 5.32
N GLY A 236 13.35 8.91 6.52
CA GLY A 236 13.51 10.33 6.84
C GLY A 236 14.51 11.04 5.95
N LYS A 237 15.68 10.42 5.71
CA LYS A 237 16.72 11.00 4.85
C LYS A 237 16.29 11.11 3.39
N MET A 238 15.61 10.12 2.84
CA MET A 238 15.11 10.15 1.46
C MET A 238 14.04 11.23 1.26
N ILE A 239 13.18 11.47 2.27
CA ILE A 239 12.22 12.59 2.27
C ILE A 239 12.95 13.96 2.20
N GLU A 240 14.01 14.14 2.99
CA GLU A 240 14.84 15.35 2.92
C GLU A 240 15.49 15.54 1.55
N LEU A 241 16.08 14.45 1.02
CA LEU A 241 16.81 14.46 -0.25
C LEU A 241 15.89 14.70 -1.45
N GLN A 242 14.59 14.43 -1.36
CA GLN A 242 13.64 14.73 -2.43
C GLN A 242 13.72 16.20 -2.89
N LYS A 243 13.93 17.15 -1.97
CA LYS A 243 14.04 18.57 -2.30
C LYS A 243 15.22 18.89 -3.21
N THR A 244 16.25 18.06 -3.18
CA THR A 244 17.45 18.20 -4.00
C THR A 244 17.33 17.44 -5.32
N TYR A 245 16.87 16.18 -5.24
CA TYR A 245 16.84 15.28 -6.39
C TYR A 245 15.58 15.42 -7.25
N TRP A 246 14.46 15.88 -6.65
CA TRP A 246 13.19 16.04 -7.37
C TRP A 246 12.35 17.18 -6.78
N PRO A 247 12.81 18.45 -6.88
CA PRO A 247 12.10 19.62 -6.34
C PRO A 247 10.75 19.89 -7.00
N GLU A 248 10.57 19.45 -8.26
CA GLU A 248 9.33 19.62 -9.06
C GLU A 248 8.27 18.56 -8.79
N ALA A 249 8.50 17.61 -7.89
CA ALA A 249 7.49 16.62 -7.51
C ALA A 249 6.19 17.29 -7.04
N LYS A 250 5.04 16.72 -7.39
CA LYS A 250 3.72 17.30 -7.08
C LYS A 250 3.48 17.52 -5.57
N ARG A 251 4.18 16.79 -4.71
CA ARG A 251 4.21 16.94 -3.25
C ARG A 251 5.46 16.30 -2.62
N GLY A 252 5.69 16.62 -1.36
CA GLY A 252 6.69 15.91 -0.56
C GLY A 252 6.30 14.43 -0.34
N PHE A 253 7.30 13.57 -0.22
CA PHE A 253 7.10 12.18 0.16
C PHE A 253 6.75 12.06 1.64
N ASN A 254 5.93 11.06 1.95
CA ASN A 254 5.69 10.56 3.29
C ASN A 254 6.48 9.25 3.49
N PRO A 255 6.68 8.77 4.74
CA PRO A 255 7.41 7.53 5.01
C PRO A 255 6.87 6.32 4.24
N ILE A 256 5.54 6.23 4.05
CA ILE A 256 4.92 5.17 3.25
C ILE A 256 5.36 5.23 1.77
N ASP A 257 5.54 6.44 1.20
CA ASP A 257 5.95 6.55 -0.20
C ASP A 257 7.36 5.96 -0.38
N ILE A 258 8.28 6.22 0.55
CA ILE A 258 9.64 5.65 0.50
C ILE A 258 9.61 4.13 0.63
N GLU A 259 8.79 3.59 1.54
CA GLU A 259 8.68 2.14 1.76
C GLU A 259 8.24 1.42 0.49
N TYR A 260 7.07 1.78 -0.07
CA TYR A 260 6.59 1.05 -1.23
C TYR A 260 7.37 1.34 -2.51
N LEU A 261 7.95 2.55 -2.67
CA LEU A 261 8.82 2.85 -3.80
C LEU A 261 10.14 2.09 -3.73
N ALA A 262 10.69 1.86 -2.54
CA ALA A 262 11.83 0.96 -2.38
C ALA A 262 11.49 -0.48 -2.82
N CYS A 263 10.26 -0.95 -2.56
CA CYS A 263 9.76 -2.21 -3.08
C CYS A 263 9.68 -2.21 -4.62
N GLU A 264 9.21 -1.11 -5.23
CA GLU A 264 9.11 -0.98 -6.69
C GLU A 264 10.50 -0.83 -7.34
N CYS A 265 11.43 -0.07 -6.75
CA CYS A 265 12.83 -0.01 -7.17
C CYS A 265 13.50 -1.40 -7.10
N ARG A 266 13.36 -2.12 -5.99
CA ARG A 266 13.83 -3.50 -5.89
C ARG A 266 13.26 -4.35 -7.03
N LYS A 267 11.97 -4.21 -7.34
CA LYS A 267 11.33 -4.94 -8.43
C LYS A 267 11.92 -4.58 -9.80
N TYR A 268 12.17 -3.30 -10.06
CA TYR A 268 12.83 -2.82 -11.27
C TYR A 268 14.21 -3.45 -11.43
N TYR A 269 15.04 -3.37 -10.38
CA TYR A 269 16.38 -3.96 -10.40
C TYR A 269 16.39 -5.49 -10.43
N SER A 270 15.32 -6.15 -9.96
CA SER A 270 15.15 -7.60 -10.14
C SER A 270 14.98 -8.01 -11.61
N TYR A 271 14.41 -7.15 -12.46
CA TYR A 271 14.39 -7.37 -13.92
C TYR A 271 15.78 -7.20 -14.53
N ILE A 272 16.54 -6.17 -14.13
CA ILE A 272 17.94 -6.00 -14.57
C ILE A 272 18.77 -7.20 -14.18
N ASN A 273 18.62 -7.70 -12.97
CA ASN A 273 19.37 -8.85 -12.43
C ASN A 273 18.86 -10.21 -12.95
N GLY A 274 17.83 -10.24 -13.78
CA GLY A 274 17.26 -11.48 -14.30
C GLY A 274 16.56 -12.37 -13.26
N THR A 275 16.43 -11.92 -11.99
CA THR A 275 15.71 -12.64 -10.93
C THR A 275 14.19 -12.51 -11.07
N LYS A 276 13.73 -11.67 -11.99
CA LYS A 276 12.32 -11.49 -12.35
C LYS A 276 12.17 -11.41 -13.86
N VAL A 277 11.08 -11.97 -14.38
CA VAL A 277 10.75 -12.00 -15.82
C VAL A 277 9.39 -11.36 -16.10
N PHE A 278 9.20 -10.87 -17.35
CA PHE A 278 7.97 -10.22 -17.82
C PHE A 278 6.91 -11.26 -18.22
N GLU A 279 6.42 -12.03 -17.24
CA GLU A 279 5.43 -13.09 -17.48
C GLU A 279 4.21 -12.92 -16.59
N GLY A 280 3.05 -13.37 -17.07
CA GLY A 280 1.79 -13.39 -16.34
C GLY A 280 1.42 -12.01 -15.77
N LYS A 281 1.12 -11.95 -14.46
CA LYS A 281 0.77 -10.70 -13.77
C LYS A 281 1.90 -9.65 -13.68
N ASN A 282 3.12 -10.04 -14.01
CA ASN A 282 4.28 -9.13 -14.00
C ASN A 282 4.43 -8.37 -15.32
N LYS A 283 3.75 -8.81 -16.38
CA LYS A 283 3.80 -8.16 -17.69
C LYS A 283 2.79 -7.01 -17.73
N PHE A 284 3.25 -5.84 -18.15
CA PHE A 284 2.36 -4.73 -18.47
C PHE A 284 1.68 -5.01 -19.83
N ILE A 285 0.40 -4.69 -19.92
CA ILE A 285 -0.40 -4.69 -21.14
C ILE A 285 -0.93 -3.27 -21.26
N PRO A 286 -0.56 -2.53 -22.32
CA PRO A 286 -0.99 -1.14 -22.54
C PRO A 286 -2.49 -0.93 -22.58
#